data_a48ba427957ba5d87fb71864b0c19e7b
#
_entry.id   a48ba427957ba5d87fb71864b0c19e7b
#
_cell.length_a   1.000
_cell.length_b   1.000
_cell.length_c   1.000
_cell.angle_alpha   90.00
_cell.angle_beta   90.00
_cell.angle_gamma   90.00
#
_symmetry.space_group_name_H-M   'P 1'
#
loop_
_entity.id
_entity.type
_entity.pdbx_description
1 polymer ?
#
loop_
_entity_poly.entity_id
_entity_poly.type
_entity_poly.pdbx_seq_one_letter_code
_entity_poly.pdbx_strand_id
1 'polypeptide(L)'
;MIRQRLGKDLLFFDGGMGTLLQEKGLAPGELPETWNLTHSEEIYKIHRQYIEAGSDIILTNTFGANALKFHDDSCSLEEIIKAAVSHVKKAEREELLQTGDERKIYTALDVGPTGKLLKPMGDLEFETAYEAFKEVVILGEQAGADLIHIETCLLYTSDAADE
;
A
#
# COMPACT_ATOMS: atom_id res chain seq x y z
N MET A 1 -14.68 -13.21 4.73
CA MET A 1 -13.76 -12.83 3.63
C MET A 1 -14.34 -11.64 2.89
N ILE A 2 -13.51 -10.71 2.40
CA ILE A 2 -13.97 -9.50 1.69
C ILE A 2 -14.91 -9.81 0.53
N ARG A 3 -14.65 -10.89 -0.23
CA ARG A 3 -15.51 -11.33 -1.35
C ARG A 3 -16.99 -11.55 -0.99
N GLN A 4 -17.30 -11.78 0.28
CA GLN A 4 -18.70 -11.97 0.74
C GLN A 4 -19.41 -10.64 0.95
N ARG A 5 -18.65 -9.55 1.13
CA ARG A 5 -19.13 -8.19 1.36
C ARG A 5 -19.19 -7.37 0.07
N LEU A 6 -18.28 -7.62 -0.88
CA LEU A 6 -18.25 -6.93 -2.17
C LEU A 6 -19.59 -7.07 -2.92
N GLY A 7 -20.10 -5.93 -3.38
CA GLY A 7 -21.42 -5.86 -4.06
C GLY A 7 -22.64 -5.99 -3.16
N LYS A 8 -22.46 -6.08 -1.82
CA LYS A 8 -23.55 -6.14 -0.84
C LYS A 8 -23.45 -5.06 0.21
N ASP A 9 -22.26 -4.84 0.73
CA ASP A 9 -21.98 -3.86 1.78
C ASP A 9 -21.29 -2.64 1.18
N LEU A 10 -21.52 -1.49 1.79
CA LEU A 10 -20.70 -0.31 1.54
C LEU A 10 -19.39 -0.47 2.33
N LEU A 11 -18.27 -0.44 1.64
CA LEU A 11 -16.93 -0.53 2.22
C LEU A 11 -16.17 0.77 1.95
N PHE A 12 -15.57 1.33 3.00
CA PHE A 12 -14.82 2.57 2.91
C PHE A 12 -13.33 2.29 2.89
N PHE A 13 -12.66 2.82 1.86
CA PHE A 13 -11.21 2.93 1.85
C PHE A 13 -10.76 4.06 2.78
N ASP A 14 -9.50 4.02 3.16
CA ASP A 14 -8.80 5.16 3.74
C ASP A 14 -8.54 6.26 2.70
N GLY A 15 -7.89 7.33 3.13
CA GLY A 15 -7.55 8.48 2.28
C GLY A 15 -6.05 8.58 2.00
N GLY A 16 -5.65 9.74 1.44
CA GLY A 16 -4.29 9.97 0.96
C GLY A 16 -3.23 9.90 2.05
N MET A 17 -2.27 8.99 1.89
CA MET A 17 -1.09 8.88 2.75
C MET A 17 -0.08 9.99 2.46
N GLY A 18 0.25 10.22 1.20
CA GLY A 18 1.34 11.11 0.80
C GLY A 18 1.20 12.53 1.33
N THR A 19 0.00 13.12 1.29
CA THR A 19 -0.27 14.47 1.81
C THR A 19 -0.01 14.54 3.32
N LEU A 20 -0.45 13.55 4.07
CA LEU A 20 -0.25 13.50 5.52
C LEU A 20 1.23 13.36 5.88
N LEU A 21 1.99 12.59 5.09
CA LEU A 21 3.45 12.46 5.28
C LEU A 21 4.17 13.78 4.98
N GLN A 22 3.77 14.52 3.94
CA GLN A 22 4.31 15.84 3.64
C GLN A 22 4.05 16.83 4.77
N GLU A 23 2.85 16.84 5.36
CA GLU A 23 2.54 17.66 6.53
C GLU A 23 3.41 17.29 7.75
N LYS A 24 3.87 16.05 7.83
CA LYS A 24 4.76 15.55 8.89
C LYS A 24 6.25 15.71 8.58
N GLY A 25 6.59 16.26 7.41
CA GLY A 25 7.97 16.60 7.06
C GLY A 25 8.65 15.70 6.03
N LEU A 26 7.89 14.85 5.32
CA LEU A 26 8.44 14.11 4.19
C LEU A 26 9.03 15.10 3.18
N ALA A 27 10.33 14.95 2.91
CA ALA A 27 11.05 15.86 2.03
C ALA A 27 10.71 15.61 0.54
N PRO A 28 10.76 16.67 -0.31
CA PRO A 28 10.62 16.49 -1.74
C PRO A 28 11.66 15.52 -2.31
N GLY A 29 11.19 14.48 -3.02
CA GLY A 29 12.06 13.45 -3.61
C GLY A 29 12.42 12.29 -2.68
N GLU A 30 12.05 12.37 -1.41
CA GLU A 30 12.14 11.24 -0.49
C GLU A 30 11.07 10.19 -0.83
N LEU A 31 11.42 8.91 -0.74
CA LEU A 31 10.49 7.81 -0.96
C LEU A 31 9.62 7.60 0.28
N PRO A 32 8.30 7.83 0.20
CA PRO A 32 7.39 7.68 1.35
C PRO A 32 7.47 6.30 2.01
N GLU A 33 7.74 5.28 1.23
CA GLU A 33 7.79 3.89 1.67
C GLU A 33 8.93 3.61 2.66
N THR A 34 10.01 4.40 2.62
CA THR A 34 11.11 4.27 3.59
C THR A 34 10.66 4.63 5.01
N TRP A 35 9.61 5.44 5.14
CA TRP A 35 9.05 5.81 6.44
C TRP A 35 8.40 4.63 7.17
N ASN A 36 8.08 3.55 6.48
CA ASN A 36 7.66 2.31 7.14
C ASN A 36 8.70 1.79 8.13
N LEU A 37 9.99 2.09 7.88
CA LEU A 37 11.11 1.70 8.74
C LEU A 37 11.60 2.85 9.62
N THR A 38 11.79 4.04 9.02
CA THR A 38 12.43 5.19 9.69
C THR A 38 11.48 6.01 10.56
N HIS A 39 10.20 6.07 10.20
CA HIS A 39 9.15 6.85 10.88
C HIS A 39 7.92 5.99 11.18
N SER A 40 8.14 4.77 11.62
CA SER A 40 7.14 3.72 11.81
C SER A 40 5.95 4.17 12.67
N GLU A 41 6.19 4.97 13.72
CA GLU A 41 5.14 5.50 14.58
C GLU A 41 4.21 6.48 13.86
N GLU A 42 4.72 7.28 12.91
CA GLU A 42 3.89 8.21 12.15
C GLU A 42 3.00 7.48 11.15
N ILE A 43 3.54 6.46 10.46
CA ILE A 43 2.77 5.58 9.56
C ILE A 43 1.65 4.89 10.37
N TYR A 44 2.01 4.27 11.49
CA TYR A 44 1.06 3.61 12.37
C TYR A 44 -0.08 4.55 12.83
N LYS A 45 0.26 5.78 13.28
CA LYS A 45 -0.74 6.77 13.72
C LYS A 45 -1.70 7.16 12.61
N ILE A 46 -1.21 7.31 11.37
CA ILE A 46 -2.07 7.62 10.22
C ILE A 46 -3.08 6.49 9.99
N HIS A 47 -2.62 5.24 9.96
CA HIS A 47 -3.53 4.10 9.81
C HIS A 47 -4.56 4.04 10.92
N ARG A 48 -4.14 4.28 12.19
CA ARG A 48 -5.06 4.37 13.32
C ARG A 48 -6.15 5.41 13.11
N GLN A 49 -5.78 6.61 12.71
CA GLN A 49 -6.73 7.70 12.49
C GLN A 49 -7.78 7.34 11.42
N TYR A 50 -7.38 6.67 10.33
CA TYR A 50 -8.31 6.21 9.32
C TYR A 50 -9.24 5.09 9.81
N ILE A 51 -8.73 4.15 10.59
CA ILE A 51 -9.55 3.10 11.22
C ILE A 51 -10.57 3.72 12.18
N GLU A 52 -10.16 4.64 13.04
CA GLU A 52 -11.01 5.39 13.96
C GLU A 52 -12.07 6.22 13.22
N ALA A 53 -11.73 6.76 12.05
CA ALA A 53 -12.67 7.48 11.19
C ALA A 53 -13.70 6.58 10.49
N GLY A 54 -13.53 5.26 10.54
CA GLY A 54 -14.49 4.30 10.03
C GLY A 54 -14.09 3.56 8.75
N SER A 55 -12.83 3.67 8.29
CA SER A 55 -12.37 2.93 7.11
C SER A 55 -12.40 1.42 7.35
N ASP A 56 -12.89 0.67 6.37
CA ASP A 56 -12.94 -0.79 6.35
C ASP A 56 -11.71 -1.40 5.69
N ILE A 57 -11.12 -0.67 4.74
CA ILE A 57 -9.96 -1.09 3.94
C ILE A 57 -8.87 -0.03 4.11
N ILE A 58 -7.69 -0.48 4.54
CA ILE A 58 -6.52 0.38 4.75
C ILE A 58 -5.46 0.02 3.75
N LEU A 59 -5.04 0.98 2.94
CA LEU A 59 -3.93 0.86 2.00
C LEU A 59 -2.60 0.89 2.77
N THR A 60 -1.72 -0.04 2.45
CA THR A 60 -0.35 0.01 2.99
C THR A 60 0.43 1.15 2.34
N ASN A 61 1.42 1.69 3.05
CA ASN A 61 2.31 2.71 2.46
C ASN A 61 3.34 2.04 1.53
N THR A 62 2.87 1.52 0.38
CA THR A 62 3.67 0.74 -0.59
C THR A 62 3.46 1.14 -2.04
N PHE A 63 2.79 2.25 -2.32
CA PHE A 63 2.47 2.73 -3.67
C PHE A 63 3.66 2.73 -4.63
N GLY A 64 4.82 3.20 -4.18
CA GLY A 64 6.05 3.22 -4.98
C GLY A 64 7.00 2.05 -4.71
N ALA A 65 6.63 1.08 -3.87
CA ALA A 65 7.48 -0.03 -3.49
C ALA A 65 7.63 -1.03 -4.64
N ASN A 66 8.69 -0.90 -5.42
CA ASN A 66 9.06 -1.87 -6.46
C ASN A 66 10.57 -1.85 -6.71
N ALA A 67 11.09 -2.95 -7.24
CA ALA A 67 12.53 -3.15 -7.49
C ALA A 67 13.13 -2.12 -8.46
N LEU A 68 12.33 -1.42 -9.26
CA LEU A 68 12.82 -0.41 -10.20
C LEU A 68 13.07 0.96 -9.54
N LYS A 69 12.51 1.18 -8.35
CA LYS A 69 12.72 2.40 -7.54
C LYS A 69 13.65 2.16 -6.35
N PHE A 70 13.60 0.97 -5.77
CA PHE A 70 14.43 0.62 -4.62
C PHE A 70 15.69 -0.09 -5.10
N HIS A 71 16.76 0.69 -5.27
CA HIS A 71 18.08 0.21 -5.71
C HIS A 71 19.14 0.32 -4.61
N ASP A 72 18.74 0.81 -3.42
CA ASP A 72 19.68 1.08 -2.33
C ASP A 72 19.80 -0.13 -1.41
N ASP A 73 21.03 -0.45 -1.02
CA ASP A 73 21.37 -1.51 -0.07
C ASP A 73 20.95 -1.18 1.39
N SER A 74 20.40 0.02 1.62
CA SER A 74 20.04 0.48 2.97
C SER A 74 18.80 -0.22 3.55
N CYS A 75 17.89 -0.69 2.71
CA CYS A 75 16.71 -1.46 3.09
C CYS A 75 16.21 -2.29 1.91
N SER A 76 15.78 -3.50 2.17
CA SER A 76 15.21 -4.38 1.16
C SER A 76 13.73 -4.09 0.92
N LEU A 77 13.27 -4.36 -0.30
CA LEU A 77 11.84 -4.28 -0.65
C LEU A 77 10.99 -5.15 0.29
N GLU A 78 11.52 -6.31 0.66
CA GLU A 78 10.87 -7.23 1.60
C GLU A 78 10.66 -6.60 2.99
N GLU A 79 11.68 -5.93 3.54
CA GLU A 79 11.58 -5.26 4.84
C GLU A 79 10.55 -4.13 4.81
N ILE A 80 10.53 -3.33 3.74
CA ILE A 80 9.56 -2.25 3.55
C ILE A 80 8.13 -2.78 3.52
N ILE A 81 7.86 -3.79 2.70
CA ILE A 81 6.51 -4.36 2.54
C ILE A 81 6.06 -5.05 3.83
N LYS A 82 6.93 -5.81 4.49
CA LYS A 82 6.61 -6.44 5.78
C LYS A 82 6.28 -5.39 6.84
N ALA A 83 7.06 -4.32 6.94
CA ALA A 83 6.81 -3.24 7.88
C ALA A 83 5.46 -2.56 7.57
N ALA A 84 5.20 -2.21 6.32
CA ALA A 84 3.96 -1.58 5.90
C ALA A 84 2.72 -2.38 6.28
N VAL A 85 2.69 -3.68 5.94
CA VAL A 85 1.58 -4.59 6.33
C VAL A 85 1.47 -4.70 7.85
N SER A 86 2.60 -4.81 8.55
CA SER A 86 2.63 -4.91 10.01
C SER A 86 2.01 -3.70 10.70
N HIS A 87 2.20 -2.48 10.18
CA HIS A 87 1.62 -1.26 10.76
C HIS A 87 0.09 -1.27 10.71
N VAL A 88 -0.50 -1.69 9.59
CA VAL A 88 -1.96 -1.83 9.47
C VAL A 88 -2.50 -2.89 10.43
N LYS A 89 -1.85 -4.07 10.46
CA LYS A 89 -2.26 -5.16 11.37
C LYS A 89 -2.11 -4.79 12.85
N LYS A 90 -1.10 -4.00 13.19
CA LYS A 90 -0.95 -3.45 14.55
C LYS A 90 -2.09 -2.49 14.86
N ALA A 91 -2.41 -1.58 13.94
CA ALA A 91 -3.48 -0.60 14.12
C ALA A 91 -4.86 -1.28 14.28
N GLU A 92 -5.19 -2.28 13.45
CA GLU A 92 -6.40 -3.11 13.57
C GLU A 92 -6.50 -3.75 14.96
N ARG A 93 -5.42 -4.39 15.41
CA ARG A 93 -5.40 -5.09 16.71
C ARG A 93 -5.60 -4.16 17.90
N GLU A 94 -4.94 -3.00 17.87
CA GLU A 94 -5.05 -2.04 18.97
C GLU A 94 -6.43 -1.37 18.99
N GLU A 95 -7.05 -1.13 17.84
CA GLU A 95 -8.43 -0.66 17.77
C GLU A 95 -9.38 -1.63 18.43
N LEU A 96 -9.31 -2.91 18.05
CA LEU A 96 -10.10 -3.98 18.67
C LEU A 96 -9.92 -4.02 20.20
N LEU A 97 -8.68 -3.90 20.70
CA LEU A 97 -8.40 -3.95 22.13
C LEU A 97 -8.93 -2.73 22.89
N GLN A 98 -8.96 -1.56 22.26
CA GLN A 98 -9.39 -0.32 22.91
C GLN A 98 -10.90 -0.12 22.88
N THR A 99 -11.55 -0.45 21.78
CA THR A 99 -12.97 -0.18 21.57
C THR A 99 -13.86 -1.42 21.75
N GLY A 100 -13.28 -2.62 21.64
CA GLY A 100 -14.03 -3.86 21.54
C GLY A 100 -14.78 -4.01 20.18
N ASP A 101 -14.51 -3.14 19.22
CA ASP A 101 -15.07 -3.22 17.88
C ASP A 101 -14.48 -4.40 17.11
N GLU A 102 -15.28 -5.44 16.90
CA GLU A 102 -14.90 -6.65 16.16
C GLU A 102 -15.00 -6.45 14.63
N ARG A 103 -15.20 -5.24 14.16
CA ARG A 103 -15.23 -4.92 12.74
C ARG A 103 -13.92 -5.36 12.07
N LYS A 104 -14.05 -6.19 11.03
CA LYS A 104 -12.89 -6.64 10.28
C LYS A 104 -12.33 -5.50 9.42
N ILE A 105 -11.10 -5.11 9.69
CA ILE A 105 -10.32 -4.21 8.85
C ILE A 105 -9.52 -5.04 7.84
N TYR A 106 -9.55 -4.64 6.58
CA TYR A 106 -8.81 -5.31 5.51
C TYR A 106 -7.54 -4.54 5.18
N THR A 107 -6.42 -5.24 5.21
CA THR A 107 -5.13 -4.69 4.79
C THR A 107 -4.99 -4.86 3.28
N ALA A 108 -4.99 -3.78 2.54
CA ALA A 108 -4.78 -3.77 1.10
C ALA A 108 -3.33 -3.41 0.77
N LEU A 109 -2.63 -4.32 0.09
CA LEU A 109 -1.33 -3.98 -0.48
C LEU A 109 -1.55 -2.98 -1.61
N ASP A 110 -1.04 -1.78 -1.44
CA ASP A 110 -1.14 -0.74 -2.46
C ASP A 110 -0.01 -0.89 -3.49
N VAL A 111 -0.39 -1.06 -4.76
CA VAL A 111 0.53 -1.29 -5.88
C VAL A 111 0.35 -0.20 -6.92
N GLY A 112 1.25 0.75 -6.91
CA GLY A 112 1.29 1.84 -7.89
C GLY A 112 2.27 1.58 -9.05
N PRO A 113 2.47 2.57 -9.92
CA PRO A 113 3.25 2.42 -11.15
C PRO A 113 4.76 2.29 -10.88
N THR A 114 5.46 1.68 -11.81
CA THR A 114 6.92 1.52 -11.77
C THR A 114 7.68 2.85 -11.87
N GLY A 115 7.02 3.93 -12.31
CA GLY A 115 7.64 5.22 -12.62
C GLY A 115 8.30 5.26 -14.01
N LYS A 116 8.20 4.18 -14.79
CA LYS A 116 8.73 4.09 -16.16
C LYS A 116 7.63 3.68 -17.13
N LEU A 117 7.74 4.14 -18.37
CA LEU A 117 6.82 3.77 -19.45
C LEU A 117 7.29 2.51 -20.15
N LEU A 118 6.33 1.65 -20.49
CA LEU A 118 6.57 0.45 -21.28
C LEU A 118 6.91 0.81 -22.74
N LYS A 119 7.69 -0.04 -23.38
CA LYS A 119 7.90 0.03 -24.84
C LYS A 119 6.56 -0.08 -25.59
N PRO A 120 6.39 0.61 -26.72
CA PRO A 120 7.37 1.49 -27.39
C PRO A 120 7.38 2.95 -26.88
N MET A 121 6.54 3.32 -25.91
CA MET A 121 6.42 4.69 -25.42
C MET A 121 7.55 5.08 -24.45
N GLY A 122 8.19 4.13 -23.83
CA GLY A 122 9.36 4.27 -22.96
C GLY A 122 10.38 3.18 -23.25
N ASP A 123 11.23 2.91 -22.27
CA ASP A 123 12.35 1.96 -22.37
C ASP A 123 12.12 0.67 -21.54
N LEU A 124 11.04 0.58 -20.77
CA LEU A 124 10.76 -0.56 -19.92
C LEU A 124 10.21 -1.73 -20.72
N GLU A 125 10.86 -2.89 -20.62
CA GLU A 125 10.35 -4.15 -21.20
C GLU A 125 9.18 -4.67 -20.37
N PHE A 126 8.19 -5.27 -21.03
CA PHE A 126 7.02 -5.86 -20.37
C PHE A 126 7.42 -6.90 -19.30
N GLU A 127 8.32 -7.82 -19.65
CA GLU A 127 8.77 -8.85 -18.71
C GLU A 127 9.46 -8.27 -17.47
N THR A 128 10.20 -7.17 -17.63
CA THR A 128 10.84 -6.50 -16.49
C THR A 128 9.79 -5.88 -15.56
N ALA A 129 8.75 -5.26 -16.12
CA ALA A 129 7.63 -4.73 -15.34
C ALA A 129 6.86 -5.87 -14.66
N TYR A 130 6.58 -6.96 -15.37
CA TYR A 130 5.90 -8.13 -14.84
C TYR A 130 6.63 -8.73 -13.63
N GLU A 131 7.92 -8.97 -13.71
CA GLU A 131 8.70 -9.50 -12.59
C GLU A 131 8.75 -8.54 -11.40
N ALA A 132 8.86 -7.22 -11.65
CA ALA A 132 8.82 -6.22 -10.59
C ALA A 132 7.48 -6.21 -9.83
N PHE A 133 6.34 -6.26 -10.53
CA PHE A 133 5.02 -6.35 -9.90
C PHE A 133 4.79 -7.69 -9.20
N LYS A 134 5.21 -8.78 -9.82
CA LYS A 134 5.11 -10.13 -9.26
C LYS A 134 5.84 -10.23 -7.92
N GLU A 135 7.05 -9.67 -7.82
CA GLU A 135 7.81 -9.63 -6.57
C GLU A 135 7.03 -8.92 -5.46
N VAL A 136 6.51 -7.71 -5.74
CA VAL A 136 5.72 -6.93 -4.78
C VAL A 136 4.50 -7.70 -4.29
N VAL A 137 3.74 -8.30 -5.21
CA VAL A 137 2.52 -9.07 -4.88
C VAL A 137 2.84 -10.29 -4.02
N ILE A 138 3.89 -11.04 -4.35
CA ILE A 138 4.33 -12.21 -3.57
C ILE A 138 4.75 -11.79 -2.16
N LEU A 139 5.54 -10.73 -2.03
CA LEU A 139 5.98 -10.21 -0.74
C LEU A 139 4.80 -9.72 0.11
N GLY A 140 3.83 -9.05 -0.51
CA GLY A 140 2.61 -8.60 0.17
C GLY A 140 1.74 -9.76 0.67
N GLU A 141 1.56 -10.80 -0.13
CA GLU A 141 0.86 -12.02 0.28
C GLU A 141 1.57 -12.69 1.46
N GLN A 142 2.89 -12.86 1.38
CA GLN A 142 3.71 -13.44 2.45
C GLN A 142 3.68 -12.62 3.73
N ALA A 143 3.59 -11.29 3.62
CA ALA A 143 3.44 -10.39 4.77
C ALA A 143 2.04 -10.44 5.39
N GLY A 144 1.05 -11.03 4.71
CA GLY A 144 -0.31 -11.21 5.21
C GLY A 144 -1.30 -10.11 4.80
N ALA A 145 -1.11 -9.45 3.67
CA ALA A 145 -2.12 -8.59 3.08
C ALA A 145 -3.39 -9.39 2.75
N ASP A 146 -4.56 -8.78 2.98
CA ASP A 146 -5.87 -9.43 2.74
C ASP A 146 -6.30 -9.33 1.26
N LEU A 147 -5.81 -8.30 0.55
CA LEU A 147 -6.08 -8.03 -0.87
C LEU A 147 -4.95 -7.19 -1.49
N ILE A 148 -4.95 -7.16 -2.81
CA ILE A 148 -4.09 -6.30 -3.61
C ILE A 148 -4.96 -5.18 -4.16
N HIS A 149 -4.53 -3.92 -3.99
CA HIS A 149 -5.12 -2.75 -4.62
C HIS A 149 -4.14 -2.23 -5.68
N ILE A 150 -4.61 -2.13 -6.92
CA ILE A 150 -3.81 -1.61 -8.03
C ILE A 150 -4.38 -0.24 -8.37
N GLU A 151 -3.54 0.78 -8.31
CA GLU A 151 -3.94 2.13 -8.67
C GLU A 151 -2.92 2.81 -9.60
N THR A 152 -3.37 3.84 -10.33
CA THR A 152 -2.52 4.62 -11.24
C THR A 152 -1.83 3.73 -12.28
N CYS A 153 -2.62 3.15 -13.13
CA CYS A 153 -2.25 2.12 -14.09
C CYS A 153 -1.20 2.55 -15.13
N LEU A 154 -0.33 1.61 -15.53
CA LEU A 154 0.55 1.73 -16.71
C LEU A 154 -0.09 1.20 -17.99
N LEU A 155 -1.12 0.38 -17.87
CA LEU A 155 -1.84 -0.23 -18.99
C LEU A 155 -3.29 0.25 -18.94
N TYR A 156 -3.74 0.85 -20.01
CA TYR A 156 -5.08 1.43 -20.15
C TYR A 156 -6.22 0.46 -19.80
N THR A 157 -5.99 -0.83 -20.01
CA THR A 157 -6.97 -1.90 -19.74
C THR A 157 -7.17 -2.25 -18.24
N SER A 158 -6.38 -1.67 -17.36
CA SER A 158 -6.49 -1.92 -15.91
C SER A 158 -6.85 -0.68 -15.10
N ASP A 159 -7.15 0.44 -15.75
CA ASP A 159 -7.62 1.66 -15.09
C ASP A 159 -9.13 1.62 -14.93
N ALA A 160 -9.58 1.37 -13.68
CA ALA A 160 -11.00 1.35 -13.34
C ALA A 160 -11.68 2.72 -13.41
N ALA A 161 -10.93 3.82 -13.54
CA ALA A 161 -11.48 5.16 -13.70
C ALA A 161 -12.04 5.40 -15.12
N ASP A 162 -11.70 4.54 -16.07
CA ASP A 162 -12.17 4.61 -17.45
C ASP A 162 -13.39 3.69 -17.72
N GLU A 163 -13.86 2.94 -16.73
CA GLU A 163 -15.08 2.14 -16.76
C GLU A 163 -16.26 2.93 -16.10
#